data_ae7eebeb7c027e83d1e421ca2f9e4ffe
#
_entry.id   ae7eebeb7c027e83d1e421ca2f9e4ffe
#
_cell.length_a   1.000
_cell.length_b   1.000
_cell.length_c   1.000
_cell.angle_alpha   90.00
_cell.angle_beta   90.00
_cell.angle_gamma   90.00
#
_symmetry.space_group_name_H-M   'P 1'
#
loop_
_entity.id
_entity.type
_entity.pdbx_description
1 polymer ?
#
loop_
_entity_poly.entity_id
_entity_poly.type
_entity_poly.pdbx_seq_one_letter_code
_entity_poly.pdbx_strand_id
1 'polypeptide(L)'
;MATSNAATTYLERRVLDYIFKNDSLSFASPGNSIYVGLATAIANAESGSLTEVSVIAEDADYTRQQVTAANWKQSVTTVAVNATASDTEIVLTDAEAFPSAGTIEVGNEIIDYTGKDGTATADANGAVSSSTSLSVDGNSGTISKGMVVSGTGITGTVRVATVTSQTALVLDTAITISDDTALTFTGTSILTGCTRAQDGTTATSHAATATVISDAQRVINDNNIEFPPSSGISSYTVTHAFVADKPFATALVNGNVSSSTAVALDNNAGTVAVGDVVTGTGITGIVTVATVNSQTSIVLDTAVTLSDDSKLKFDGSNVLFIGTLDVSKTIASGDIFRINGSNLSIELK
;
A
#
# COMPACT_ATOMS: atom_id res chain seq x y z
N MET A 1 20.29 2.71 -17.67
CA MET A 1 19.20 1.74 -17.60
C MET A 1 18.03 2.48 -17.00
N ALA A 2 16.87 2.48 -17.64
CA ALA A 2 15.67 3.06 -17.05
C ALA A 2 15.33 2.25 -15.78
N THR A 3 15.22 2.91 -14.65
CA THR A 3 14.73 2.29 -13.42
C THR A 3 13.24 1.99 -13.59
N SER A 4 12.81 0.78 -13.31
CA SER A 4 11.40 0.37 -13.43
C SER A 4 10.56 0.74 -12.20
N ASN A 5 11.21 1.10 -11.10
CA ASN A 5 10.60 1.49 -9.83
C ASN A 5 11.28 2.77 -9.35
N ALA A 6 10.53 3.85 -9.19
CA ALA A 6 11.09 5.10 -8.71
C ALA A 6 10.03 6.03 -8.09
N ALA A 7 10.46 6.87 -7.15
CA ALA A 7 9.85 8.17 -6.95
C ALA A 7 10.13 9.01 -8.21
N THR A 8 9.17 9.80 -8.65
CA THR A 8 9.40 10.65 -9.82
C THR A 8 10.16 11.91 -9.44
N THR A 9 10.94 12.46 -10.36
CA THR A 9 11.62 13.74 -10.19
C THR A 9 10.65 14.88 -9.81
N TYR A 10 9.39 14.77 -10.22
CA TYR A 10 8.35 15.71 -9.78
C TYR A 10 8.16 15.65 -8.25
N LEU A 11 7.96 14.46 -7.68
CA LEU A 11 7.78 14.30 -6.24
C LEU A 11 9.02 14.73 -5.46
N GLU A 12 10.20 14.29 -5.89
CA GLU A 12 11.47 14.63 -5.24
C GLU A 12 11.68 16.14 -5.17
N ARG A 13 11.46 16.83 -6.28
CA ARG A 13 11.55 18.29 -6.35
C ARG A 13 10.55 18.97 -5.41
N ARG A 14 9.28 18.50 -5.35
CA ARG A 14 8.25 19.09 -4.49
C ARG A 14 8.59 18.92 -3.01
N VAL A 15 9.15 17.76 -2.62
CA VAL A 15 9.62 17.52 -1.25
C VAL A 15 10.78 18.47 -0.88
N LEU A 16 11.75 18.66 -1.79
CA LEU A 16 12.86 19.59 -1.58
C LEU A 16 12.38 21.06 -1.50
N ASP A 17 11.47 21.46 -2.38
CA ASP A 17 10.90 22.81 -2.37
C ASP A 17 10.11 23.07 -1.06
N TYR A 18 9.38 22.09 -0.56
CA TYR A 18 8.69 22.15 0.74
C TYR A 18 9.67 22.32 1.90
N ILE A 19 10.73 21.50 1.94
CA ILE A 19 11.70 21.50 3.05
C ILE A 19 12.57 22.78 3.05
N PHE A 20 13.04 23.21 1.87
CA PHE A 20 14.07 24.25 1.80
C PHE A 20 13.57 25.61 1.31
N LYS A 21 12.40 25.67 0.64
CA LYS A 21 11.86 26.94 0.10
C LYS A 21 10.57 27.38 0.77
N ASN A 22 10.09 26.63 1.79
CA ASN A 22 8.81 26.90 2.45
C ASN A 22 7.63 26.98 1.45
N ASP A 23 7.72 26.21 0.37
CA ASP A 23 6.63 26.11 -0.62
C ASP A 23 5.59 25.11 -0.14
N SER A 24 4.32 25.31 -0.48
CA SER A 24 3.28 24.35 -0.14
C SER A 24 3.43 23.09 -1.01
N LEU A 25 3.26 21.90 -0.42
CA LEU A 25 3.06 20.69 -1.21
C LEU A 25 1.75 20.87 -2.00
N SER A 26 1.85 21.19 -3.28
CA SER A 26 0.69 21.47 -4.14
C SER A 26 -0.05 20.24 -4.65
N PHE A 27 0.46 19.05 -4.37
CA PHE A 27 -0.33 17.84 -4.53
C PHE A 27 -1.19 17.72 -3.27
N ALA A 28 -2.46 17.74 -3.49
CA ALA A 28 -3.60 17.54 -2.61
C ALA A 28 -3.38 17.43 -1.10
N SER A 29 -4.34 17.87 -0.34
CA SER A 29 -4.40 17.64 1.11
C SER A 29 -3.97 16.22 1.43
N PRO A 30 -2.97 16.03 2.29
CA PRO A 30 -2.46 14.71 2.62
C PRO A 30 -3.60 13.75 2.94
N GLY A 31 -3.63 12.62 2.27
CA GLY A 31 -4.50 11.51 2.59
C GLY A 31 -5.84 11.42 1.88
N ASN A 32 -6.28 12.43 1.14
CA ASN A 32 -7.61 12.38 0.51
C ASN A 32 -7.61 12.33 -1.03
N SER A 33 -6.45 12.33 -1.67
CA SER A 33 -6.37 12.48 -3.12
C SER A 33 -5.17 11.75 -3.73
N ILE A 34 -4.87 10.57 -3.22
CA ILE A 34 -3.89 9.67 -3.83
C ILE A 34 -4.66 8.63 -4.66
N TYR A 35 -4.24 8.45 -5.90
CA TYR A 35 -4.89 7.55 -6.84
C TYR A 35 -3.90 6.52 -7.37
N VAL A 36 -4.30 5.26 -7.37
CA VAL A 36 -3.54 4.17 -7.96
C VAL A 36 -4.06 3.91 -9.36
N GLY A 37 -3.17 3.88 -10.33
CA GLY A 37 -3.46 3.57 -11.71
C GLY A 37 -2.64 2.37 -12.22
N LEU A 38 -3.01 1.87 -13.40
CA LEU A 38 -2.40 0.73 -14.06
C LEU A 38 -1.74 1.16 -15.37
N ALA A 39 -0.55 0.64 -15.63
CA ALA A 39 0.18 0.93 -16.85
C ALA A 39 0.58 -0.35 -17.59
N THR A 40 0.52 -0.26 -18.93
CA THR A 40 0.92 -1.33 -19.83
C THR A 40 2.38 -1.26 -20.21
N ALA A 41 2.99 -0.08 -20.12
CA ALA A 41 4.40 0.14 -20.38
C ALA A 41 4.94 1.37 -19.62
N ILE A 42 6.25 1.40 -19.44
CA ILE A 42 7.00 2.54 -18.92
C ILE A 42 8.07 2.96 -19.92
N ALA A 43 8.13 4.24 -20.24
CA ALA A 43 9.20 4.83 -21.01
C ALA A 43 10.34 5.33 -20.10
N ASN A 44 10.00 6.00 -18.98
CA ASN A 44 10.96 6.46 -17.99
C ASN A 44 10.25 6.68 -16.64
N ALA A 45 10.60 5.87 -15.64
CA ALA A 45 9.99 5.94 -14.33
C ALA A 45 10.30 7.25 -13.58
N GLU A 46 11.50 7.76 -13.66
CA GLU A 46 11.91 9.01 -12.97
C GLU A 46 11.18 10.24 -13.50
N SER A 47 10.92 10.30 -14.81
CA SER A 47 10.15 11.40 -15.39
C SER A 47 8.62 11.20 -15.27
N GLY A 48 8.17 10.08 -14.73
CA GLY A 48 6.75 9.73 -14.70
C GLY A 48 6.16 9.35 -16.06
N SER A 49 7.02 9.10 -17.08
CA SER A 49 6.58 8.76 -18.43
C SER A 49 6.16 7.28 -18.52
N LEU A 50 4.87 7.05 -18.70
CA LEU A 50 4.26 5.73 -18.77
C LEU A 50 3.13 5.68 -19.82
N THR A 51 2.74 4.48 -20.20
CA THR A 51 1.52 4.23 -20.98
C THR A 51 0.47 3.67 -20.01
N GLU A 52 -0.44 4.53 -19.58
CA GLU A 52 -1.59 4.14 -18.76
C GLU A 52 -2.60 3.35 -19.58
N VAL A 53 -3.35 2.44 -18.94
CA VAL A 53 -4.48 1.73 -19.56
C VAL A 53 -5.41 2.74 -20.25
N SER A 54 -5.65 2.54 -21.51
CA SER A 54 -6.39 3.49 -22.35
C SER A 54 -7.90 3.31 -22.19
N VAL A 55 -8.56 4.35 -21.70
CA VAL A 55 -10.03 4.41 -21.65
C VAL A 55 -10.69 4.55 -23.03
N ILE A 56 -9.89 4.68 -24.07
CA ILE A 56 -10.34 4.87 -25.46
C ILE A 56 -10.14 3.60 -26.28
N ALA A 57 -9.00 2.92 -26.10
CA ALA A 57 -8.57 1.81 -26.94
C ALA A 57 -8.57 0.43 -26.26
N GLU A 58 -8.55 0.39 -24.92
CA GLU A 58 -8.37 -0.85 -24.15
C GLU A 58 -9.55 -1.13 -23.23
N ASP A 59 -9.91 -0.18 -22.35
CA ASP A 59 -10.92 -0.39 -21.31
C ASP A 59 -11.71 0.89 -21.04
N ALA A 60 -12.94 1.01 -21.56
CA ALA A 60 -13.76 2.20 -21.41
C ALA A 60 -14.22 2.46 -19.95
N ASP A 61 -14.21 1.43 -19.11
CA ASP A 61 -14.62 1.51 -17.72
C ASP A 61 -13.44 1.70 -16.75
N TYR A 62 -12.20 1.69 -17.27
CA TYR A 62 -11.02 1.91 -16.46
C TYR A 62 -11.04 3.30 -15.78
N THR A 63 -10.81 3.31 -14.48
CA THR A 63 -10.59 4.51 -13.67
C THR A 63 -9.48 4.26 -12.66
N ARG A 64 -8.70 5.29 -12.35
CA ARG A 64 -7.76 5.24 -11.22
C ARG A 64 -8.53 5.09 -9.92
N GLN A 65 -8.02 4.27 -9.00
CA GLN A 65 -8.66 4.00 -7.73
C GLN A 65 -8.13 4.91 -6.65
N GLN A 66 -9.03 5.65 -6.00
CA GLN A 66 -8.68 6.50 -4.86
C GLN A 66 -8.32 5.64 -3.66
N VAL A 67 -7.17 5.95 -3.04
CA VAL A 67 -6.73 5.34 -1.78
C VAL A 67 -6.65 6.44 -0.74
N THR A 68 -7.55 6.39 0.24
CA THR A 68 -7.62 7.38 1.31
C THR A 68 -6.56 7.14 2.39
N ALA A 69 -6.26 8.14 3.20
CA ALA A 69 -5.27 8.03 4.29
C ALA A 69 -5.54 6.85 5.24
N ALA A 70 -6.82 6.54 5.50
CA ALA A 70 -7.20 5.43 6.36
C ALA A 70 -6.84 4.05 5.80
N ASN A 71 -6.54 3.96 4.50
CA ASN A 71 -6.18 2.72 3.82
C ASN A 71 -4.66 2.56 3.65
N TRP A 72 -3.86 3.40 4.29
CA TRP A 72 -2.41 3.27 4.32
C TRP A 72 -1.93 2.94 5.71
N LYS A 73 -1.14 1.89 5.85
CA LYS A 73 -0.38 1.57 7.07
C LYS A 73 1.06 2.03 6.90
N GLN A 74 1.57 2.68 7.93
CA GLN A 74 2.96 3.13 8.00
C GLN A 74 3.80 2.16 8.81
N SER A 75 5.12 2.15 8.59
CA SER A 75 6.08 1.43 9.42
C SER A 75 6.37 2.16 10.76
N VAL A 76 5.31 2.67 11.38
CA VAL A 76 5.30 3.28 12.72
C VAL A 76 4.17 2.64 13.51
N THR A 77 4.47 2.19 14.71
CA THR A 77 3.52 1.49 15.59
C THR A 77 3.90 1.69 17.05
N THR A 78 3.40 0.87 17.94
CA THR A 78 3.78 0.87 19.37
C THR A 78 4.15 -0.53 19.82
N VAL A 79 4.95 -0.61 20.89
CA VAL A 79 5.18 -1.84 21.65
C VAL A 79 3.84 -2.29 22.25
N ALA A 80 3.42 -3.51 22.00
CA ALA A 80 2.16 -4.06 22.50
C ALA A 80 2.29 -4.66 23.91
N VAL A 81 3.44 -5.23 24.22
CA VAL A 81 3.75 -5.87 25.52
C VAL A 81 5.10 -5.36 25.99
N ASN A 82 5.22 -5.04 27.30
CA ASN A 82 6.48 -4.58 27.88
C ASN A 82 7.66 -5.46 27.44
N ALA A 83 8.69 -4.82 26.88
CA ALA A 83 9.93 -5.47 26.50
C ALA A 83 11.02 -5.13 27.51
N THR A 84 11.77 -6.11 27.98
CA THR A 84 12.94 -5.91 28.86
C THR A 84 14.18 -5.60 28.01
N ALA A 85 15.22 -5.07 28.64
CA ALA A 85 16.49 -4.77 27.96
C ALA A 85 17.19 -6.02 27.36
N SER A 86 16.82 -7.22 27.78
CA SER A 86 17.40 -8.50 27.34
C SER A 86 16.51 -9.29 26.40
N ASP A 87 15.29 -8.81 26.10
CA ASP A 87 14.39 -9.52 25.20
C ASP A 87 14.95 -9.49 23.76
N THR A 88 14.96 -10.66 23.13
CA THR A 88 15.35 -10.84 21.73
C THR A 88 14.15 -10.85 20.79
N GLU A 89 12.96 -10.58 21.33
CA GLU A 89 11.70 -10.47 20.63
C GLU A 89 10.96 -9.24 21.12
N ILE A 90 10.34 -8.52 20.19
CA ILE A 90 9.53 -7.32 20.51
C ILE A 90 8.17 -7.49 19.88
N VAL A 91 7.13 -7.50 20.74
CA VAL A 91 5.74 -7.60 20.29
C VAL A 91 5.22 -6.21 19.99
N LEU A 92 4.80 -5.98 18.76
CA LEU A 92 4.25 -4.72 18.29
C LEU A 92 2.71 -4.77 18.24
N THR A 93 2.07 -3.61 18.24
CA THR A 93 0.62 -3.52 18.05
C THR A 93 0.24 -3.90 16.62
N ASP A 94 1.05 -3.47 15.65
CA ASP A 94 0.92 -3.82 14.23
C ASP A 94 2.31 -3.77 13.59
N ALA A 95 2.75 -4.88 13.01
CA ALA A 95 4.01 -4.95 12.27
C ALA A 95 3.81 -5.17 10.76
N GLU A 96 2.58 -5.08 10.26
CA GLU A 96 2.28 -5.43 8.86
C GLU A 96 3.11 -4.61 7.87
N ALA A 97 3.26 -3.29 8.11
CA ALA A 97 4.06 -2.41 7.28
C ALA A 97 5.58 -2.52 7.50
N PHE A 98 6.04 -3.28 8.50
CA PHE A 98 7.47 -3.46 8.76
C PHE A 98 8.06 -4.49 7.78
N PRO A 99 9.30 -4.31 7.31
CA PRO A 99 10.03 -5.32 6.55
C PRO A 99 10.16 -6.64 7.33
N SER A 100 10.54 -7.72 6.64
CA SER A 100 10.81 -9.01 7.30
C SER A 100 12.08 -9.02 8.16
N ALA A 101 12.99 -8.08 7.93
CA ALA A 101 14.17 -7.80 8.73
C ALA A 101 14.55 -6.34 8.55
N GLY A 102 15.24 -5.72 9.50
CA GLY A 102 15.64 -4.32 9.45
C GLY A 102 16.02 -3.79 10.81
N THR A 103 15.98 -2.47 10.94
CA THR A 103 16.29 -1.72 12.16
C THR A 103 15.08 -0.94 12.62
N ILE A 104 14.89 -0.85 13.92
CA ILE A 104 13.85 -0.03 14.55
C ILE A 104 14.46 0.89 15.59
N GLU A 105 13.81 2.03 15.81
CA GLU A 105 14.05 2.93 16.91
C GLU A 105 12.89 2.84 17.91
N VAL A 106 13.22 2.65 19.20
CA VAL A 106 12.25 2.66 20.30
C VAL A 106 12.79 3.59 21.39
N GLY A 107 12.21 4.79 21.50
CA GLY A 107 12.78 5.86 22.33
C GLY A 107 14.14 6.30 21.79
N ASN A 108 15.20 6.07 22.55
CA ASN A 108 16.58 6.38 22.13
C ASN A 108 17.40 5.11 21.83
N GLU A 109 16.77 3.97 21.73
CA GLU A 109 17.45 2.71 21.44
C GLU A 109 17.25 2.29 19.98
N ILE A 110 18.34 1.92 19.33
CA ILE A 110 18.36 1.29 18.00
C ILE A 110 18.45 -0.22 18.19
N ILE A 111 17.59 -0.95 17.49
CA ILE A 111 17.43 -2.40 17.61
C ILE A 111 17.35 -3.00 16.21
N ASP A 112 18.27 -3.91 15.89
CA ASP A 112 18.17 -4.71 14.67
C ASP A 112 17.30 -5.93 14.92
N TYR A 113 16.53 -6.34 13.91
CA TYR A 113 15.77 -7.60 13.93
C TYR A 113 15.98 -8.37 12.62
N THR A 114 15.96 -9.69 12.71
CA THR A 114 16.26 -10.59 11.59
C THR A 114 15.05 -11.37 11.11
N GLY A 115 13.92 -11.27 11.80
CA GLY A 115 12.67 -11.95 11.43
C GLY A 115 11.46 -11.19 11.93
N LYS A 116 10.35 -11.45 11.27
CA LYS A 116 9.04 -10.90 11.62
C LYS A 116 8.00 -12.01 11.56
N ASP A 117 7.13 -12.05 12.59
CA ASP A 117 6.07 -13.03 12.73
C ASP A 117 6.61 -14.47 12.84
N GLY A 118 5.73 -15.43 12.93
CA GLY A 118 6.11 -16.83 13.00
C GLY A 118 4.93 -17.71 13.34
N THR A 119 5.07 -18.99 13.01
CA THR A 119 4.15 -20.04 13.46
C THR A 119 4.94 -21.15 14.15
N ALA A 120 4.38 -21.71 15.21
CA ALA A 120 4.88 -22.91 15.84
C ALA A 120 3.71 -23.84 16.14
N THR A 121 3.99 -25.13 16.27
CA THR A 121 3.03 -26.12 16.74
C THR A 121 3.63 -26.91 17.89
N ALA A 122 2.79 -27.39 18.78
CA ALA A 122 3.16 -28.30 19.86
C ALA A 122 1.93 -29.03 20.32
N ASP A 123 2.12 -30.08 21.12
CA ASP A 123 1.03 -30.75 21.81
C ASP A 123 1.05 -30.43 23.32
N ALA A 124 -0.11 -30.36 23.95
CA ALA A 124 -0.20 -30.16 25.39
C ALA A 124 0.39 -31.36 26.13
N ASN A 125 1.40 -31.13 26.97
CA ASN A 125 2.00 -32.19 27.80
C ASN A 125 1.35 -32.17 29.18
N GLY A 126 0.29 -32.93 29.29
CA GLY A 126 -0.59 -32.99 30.46
C GLY A 126 -1.85 -32.12 30.37
N ALA A 127 -2.95 -32.59 30.97
CA ALA A 127 -4.19 -31.84 31.01
C ALA A 127 -4.04 -30.53 31.79
N VAL A 128 -4.58 -29.45 31.26
CA VAL A 128 -4.61 -28.11 31.90
C VAL A 128 -6.03 -27.83 32.36
N SER A 129 -6.23 -27.44 33.63
CA SER A 129 -7.53 -27.10 34.20
C SER A 129 -7.52 -25.72 34.83
N SER A 130 -8.20 -24.77 34.18
CA SER A 130 -8.33 -23.36 34.62
C SER A 130 -6.98 -22.76 35.04
N SER A 131 -5.94 -22.94 34.24
CA SER A 131 -4.58 -22.52 34.54
C SER A 131 -3.98 -21.69 33.38
N THR A 132 -3.14 -20.77 33.74
CA THR A 132 -2.28 -20.03 32.76
C THR A 132 -0.95 -20.75 32.49
N SER A 133 -0.57 -21.73 33.34
CA SER A 133 0.64 -22.55 33.12
C SER A 133 0.33 -23.63 32.11
N LEU A 134 1.14 -23.70 31.05
CA LEU A 134 1.01 -24.66 29.96
C LEU A 134 2.36 -25.36 29.74
N SER A 135 2.39 -26.67 29.89
CA SER A 135 3.50 -27.50 29.43
C SER A 135 3.19 -28.04 28.05
N VAL A 136 4.19 -28.08 27.18
CA VAL A 136 4.04 -28.59 25.79
C VAL A 136 5.22 -29.48 25.40
N ASP A 137 4.97 -30.35 24.43
CA ASP A 137 5.99 -31.17 23.79
C ASP A 137 5.73 -31.30 22.28
N GLY A 138 6.50 -32.11 21.56
CA GLY A 138 6.31 -32.26 20.11
C GLY A 138 6.54 -30.97 19.29
N ASN A 139 7.27 -30.00 19.83
CA ASN A 139 7.40 -28.67 19.26
C ASN A 139 7.99 -28.67 17.85
N SER A 140 7.37 -27.90 16.96
CA SER A 140 7.89 -27.52 15.65
C SER A 140 7.81 -26.01 15.49
N GLY A 141 8.93 -25.37 15.14
CA GLY A 141 9.08 -23.92 15.18
C GLY A 141 9.43 -23.38 16.56
N THR A 142 9.59 -22.06 16.67
CA THR A 142 9.90 -21.36 17.92
C THR A 142 8.64 -20.71 18.48
N ILE A 143 8.29 -21.07 19.73
CA ILE A 143 7.19 -20.42 20.43
C ILE A 143 7.71 -19.14 21.08
N SER A 144 7.05 -18.02 20.77
CA SER A 144 7.46 -16.69 21.21
C SER A 144 6.38 -16.01 22.07
N LYS A 145 6.83 -15.13 22.95
CA LYS A 145 5.95 -14.26 23.72
C LYS A 145 5.05 -13.43 22.78
N GLY A 146 3.76 -13.34 23.12
CA GLY A 146 2.77 -12.60 22.32
C GLY A 146 2.07 -13.44 21.25
N MET A 147 2.56 -14.62 20.92
CA MET A 147 1.87 -15.51 19.98
C MET A 147 0.47 -15.86 20.47
N VAL A 148 -0.49 -15.86 19.56
CA VAL A 148 -1.85 -16.34 19.81
C VAL A 148 -1.84 -17.86 19.81
N VAL A 149 -2.44 -18.45 20.82
CA VAL A 149 -2.58 -19.89 20.97
C VAL A 149 -3.97 -20.30 20.52
N SER A 150 -4.05 -21.31 19.68
CA SER A 150 -5.30 -21.93 19.24
C SER A 150 -5.22 -23.46 19.33
N GLY A 151 -6.37 -24.08 19.58
CA GLY A 151 -6.50 -25.53 19.71
C GLY A 151 -7.87 -25.90 20.29
N THR A 152 -8.18 -27.19 20.31
CA THR A 152 -9.45 -27.65 20.86
C THR A 152 -9.55 -27.31 22.36
N GLY A 153 -10.66 -26.66 22.75
CA GLY A 153 -10.90 -26.22 24.13
C GLY A 153 -10.40 -24.80 24.43
N ILE A 154 -9.65 -24.16 23.53
CA ILE A 154 -9.27 -22.77 23.66
C ILE A 154 -10.36 -21.89 23.05
N THR A 155 -10.87 -20.92 23.82
CA THR A 155 -11.89 -19.96 23.38
C THR A 155 -11.40 -18.52 23.58
N GLY A 156 -11.75 -17.64 22.67
CA GLY A 156 -11.28 -16.25 22.67
C GLY A 156 -9.84 -16.10 22.18
N THR A 157 -9.25 -14.95 22.42
CA THR A 157 -7.84 -14.69 22.09
C THR A 157 -6.97 -14.95 23.31
N VAL A 158 -6.23 -16.03 23.29
CA VAL A 158 -5.27 -16.41 24.33
C VAL A 158 -3.86 -16.22 23.80
N ARG A 159 -2.98 -15.57 24.56
CA ARG A 159 -1.61 -15.30 24.15
C ARG A 159 -0.58 -15.87 25.10
N VAL A 160 0.58 -16.19 24.57
CA VAL A 160 1.76 -16.52 25.37
C VAL A 160 2.25 -15.25 26.08
N ALA A 161 2.11 -15.22 27.42
CA ALA A 161 2.57 -14.09 28.24
C ALA A 161 4.06 -14.21 28.55
N THR A 162 4.56 -15.44 28.76
CA THR A 162 5.98 -15.68 29.03
C THR A 162 6.39 -17.05 28.50
N VAL A 163 7.56 -17.10 27.89
CA VAL A 163 8.24 -18.36 27.50
C VAL A 163 9.33 -18.61 28.52
N THR A 164 9.10 -19.52 29.46
CA THR A 164 10.10 -19.94 30.46
C THR A 164 11.11 -20.89 29.81
N SER A 165 10.61 -21.75 28.95
CA SER A 165 11.35 -22.59 28.00
C SER A 165 10.43 -22.95 26.84
N GLN A 166 10.95 -23.56 25.78
CA GLN A 166 10.12 -24.00 24.66
C GLN A 166 9.12 -25.11 25.03
N THR A 167 9.25 -25.70 26.21
CA THR A 167 8.33 -26.72 26.75
C THR A 167 7.53 -26.24 27.97
N ALA A 168 7.74 -24.99 28.43
CA ALA A 168 7.05 -24.46 29.63
C ALA A 168 6.69 -22.97 29.37
N LEU A 169 5.40 -22.73 29.23
CA LEU A 169 4.81 -21.46 28.86
C LEU A 169 3.88 -20.94 29.96
N VAL A 170 3.72 -19.62 30.02
CA VAL A 170 2.67 -18.94 30.77
C VAL A 170 1.79 -18.21 29.80
N LEU A 171 0.49 -18.39 29.89
CA LEU A 171 -0.50 -17.71 29.06
C LEU A 171 -1.05 -16.46 29.79
N ASP A 172 -1.60 -15.52 29.04
CA ASP A 172 -2.28 -14.33 29.58
C ASP A 172 -3.67 -14.64 30.15
N THR A 173 -4.25 -15.75 29.70
CA THR A 173 -5.61 -16.20 30.05
C THR A 173 -5.57 -17.68 30.46
N ALA A 174 -6.28 -18.02 31.52
CA ALA A 174 -6.41 -19.41 31.97
C ALA A 174 -7.21 -20.24 30.96
N ILE A 175 -6.72 -21.44 30.65
CA ILE A 175 -7.34 -22.38 29.72
C ILE A 175 -7.69 -23.71 30.39
N THR A 176 -8.55 -24.46 29.74
CA THR A 176 -8.87 -25.87 30.11
C THR A 176 -8.80 -26.73 28.85
N ILE A 177 -7.80 -27.59 28.76
CA ILE A 177 -7.56 -28.48 27.62
C ILE A 177 -7.14 -29.87 28.11
N SER A 178 -7.34 -30.87 27.26
CA SER A 178 -6.90 -32.25 27.55
C SER A 178 -5.40 -32.41 27.25
N ASP A 179 -4.84 -33.48 27.81
CA ASP A 179 -3.51 -33.96 27.39
C ASP A 179 -3.50 -34.29 25.90
N ASP A 180 -2.34 -34.16 25.26
CA ASP A 180 -2.13 -34.36 23.81
C ASP A 180 -3.00 -33.45 22.91
N THR A 181 -3.56 -32.36 23.43
CA THR A 181 -4.26 -31.37 22.60
C THR A 181 -3.27 -30.70 21.67
N ALA A 182 -3.50 -30.84 20.34
CA ALA A 182 -2.68 -30.14 19.33
C ALA A 182 -2.92 -28.64 19.41
N LEU A 183 -1.82 -27.87 19.50
CA LEU A 183 -1.80 -26.42 19.63
C LEU A 183 -1.08 -25.80 18.46
N THR A 184 -1.61 -24.69 17.98
CA THR A 184 -0.95 -23.82 17.02
C THR A 184 -0.69 -22.46 17.67
N PHE A 185 0.54 -22.00 17.54
CA PHE A 185 0.99 -20.69 18.00
C PHE A 185 1.23 -19.83 16.77
N THR A 186 0.50 -18.71 16.66
CA THR A 186 0.62 -17.79 15.53
C THR A 186 1.13 -16.45 16.04
N GLY A 187 2.33 -16.07 15.60
CA GLY A 187 2.90 -14.76 15.82
C GLY A 187 2.43 -13.82 14.71
N THR A 188 1.70 -12.79 15.09
CA THR A 188 1.42 -11.64 14.25
C THR A 188 2.03 -10.42 14.92
N SER A 189 2.75 -9.59 14.16
CA SER A 189 3.36 -8.38 14.71
C SER A 189 4.44 -8.64 15.78
N ILE A 190 5.22 -9.69 15.64
CA ILE A 190 6.38 -9.98 16.51
C ILE A 190 7.65 -9.80 15.69
N LEU A 191 8.56 -8.95 16.16
CA LEU A 191 9.92 -8.87 15.64
C LEU A 191 10.79 -9.89 16.39
N THR A 192 11.51 -10.72 15.65
CA THR A 192 12.31 -11.82 16.19
C THR A 192 13.80 -11.66 15.85
N GLY A 193 14.67 -12.32 16.63
CA GLY A 193 16.11 -12.19 16.46
C GLY A 193 16.60 -10.76 16.71
N CYS A 194 15.99 -10.07 17.67
CA CYS A 194 16.33 -8.68 18.00
C CYS A 194 17.71 -8.62 18.65
N THR A 195 18.60 -7.80 18.08
CA THR A 195 19.89 -7.43 18.65
C THR A 195 19.77 -6.02 19.18
N ARG A 196 19.90 -5.87 20.50
CA ARG A 196 19.68 -4.63 21.24
C ARG A 196 20.91 -3.72 21.20
N ALA A 197 20.73 -2.43 21.50
CA ALA A 197 21.81 -1.44 21.67
C ALA A 197 22.70 -1.27 20.45
N GLN A 198 22.11 -1.20 19.24
CA GLN A 198 22.85 -0.95 18.01
C GLN A 198 23.29 0.53 17.91
N ASP A 199 24.21 0.83 17.01
CA ASP A 199 24.71 2.19 16.70
C ASP A 199 25.15 2.99 17.92
N GLY A 200 25.70 2.31 18.95
CA GLY A 200 26.20 2.95 20.17
C GLY A 200 25.11 3.38 21.15
N THR A 201 23.88 2.95 20.96
CA THR A 201 22.78 3.16 21.90
C THR A 201 22.89 2.21 23.12
N THR A 202 22.00 2.33 24.08
CA THR A 202 21.98 1.48 25.28
C THR A 202 20.68 0.70 25.34
N ALA A 203 20.76 -0.62 25.60
CA ALA A 203 19.58 -1.44 25.80
C ALA A 203 18.79 -1.00 27.05
N THR A 204 17.53 -0.72 26.85
CA THR A 204 16.59 -0.26 27.90
C THR A 204 15.30 -1.05 27.85
N SER A 205 14.55 -1.06 28.95
CA SER A 205 13.20 -1.62 28.93
C SER A 205 12.24 -0.64 28.26
N HIS A 206 11.36 -1.18 27.43
CA HIS A 206 10.31 -0.39 26.76
C HIS A 206 8.94 -0.82 27.27
N ALA A 207 8.17 0.17 27.72
CA ALA A 207 6.79 -0.06 28.14
C ALA A 207 5.89 -0.35 26.93
N ALA A 208 4.80 -1.09 27.17
CA ALA A 208 3.68 -1.11 26.24
C ALA A 208 3.27 0.33 25.90
N THR A 209 2.89 0.58 24.66
CA THR A 209 2.59 1.90 24.07
C THR A 209 3.80 2.77 23.71
N ALA A 210 5.05 2.36 23.99
CA ALA A 210 6.23 3.05 23.48
C ALA A 210 6.22 3.04 21.94
N THR A 211 6.47 4.20 21.32
CA THR A 211 6.50 4.33 19.86
C THR A 211 7.67 3.55 19.28
N VAL A 212 7.41 2.85 18.21
CA VAL A 212 8.38 2.09 17.41
C VAL A 212 8.36 2.62 15.98
N ILE A 213 9.52 2.99 15.47
CA ILE A 213 9.71 3.53 14.12
C ILE A 213 10.69 2.62 13.39
N SER A 214 10.33 2.15 12.19
CA SER A 214 11.30 1.45 11.33
C SER A 214 12.19 2.46 10.60
N ASP A 215 13.46 2.10 10.40
CA ASP A 215 14.38 2.83 9.53
C ASP A 215 13.91 2.79 8.05
N ALA A 216 13.27 1.72 7.65
CA ALA A 216 12.60 1.62 6.36
C ALA A 216 11.30 2.44 6.38
N GLN A 217 11.37 3.69 5.94
CA GLN A 217 10.20 4.57 5.82
C GLN A 217 9.26 4.02 4.73
N ARG A 218 8.31 3.19 5.16
CA ARG A 218 7.46 2.39 4.29
C ARG A 218 5.98 2.63 4.59
N VAL A 219 5.16 2.67 3.54
CA VAL A 219 3.71 2.58 3.61
C VAL A 219 3.21 1.43 2.75
N ILE A 220 2.14 0.77 3.18
CA ILE A 220 1.44 -0.30 2.45
C ILE A 220 -0.05 0.00 2.40
N ASN A 221 -0.75 -0.56 1.38
CA ASN A 221 -2.21 -0.51 1.36
C ASN A 221 -2.78 -1.49 2.40
N ASP A 222 -3.70 -1.03 3.25
CA ASP A 222 -4.40 -1.87 4.24
C ASP A 222 -5.47 -2.74 3.57
N ASN A 223 -6.29 -2.14 2.72
CA ASN A 223 -7.39 -2.82 2.06
C ASN A 223 -7.07 -3.13 0.60
N ASN A 224 -7.87 -4.01 0.01
CA ASN A 224 -7.79 -4.28 -1.42
C ASN A 224 -8.04 -3.00 -2.23
N ILE A 225 -7.26 -2.81 -3.29
CA ILE A 225 -7.50 -1.80 -4.32
C ILE A 225 -8.08 -2.56 -5.52
N GLU A 226 -9.35 -2.37 -5.78
CA GLU A 226 -10.09 -3.09 -6.80
C GLU A 226 -10.50 -2.15 -7.93
N PHE A 227 -10.13 -2.49 -9.15
CA PHE A 227 -10.49 -1.77 -10.35
C PHE A 227 -11.84 -2.25 -10.88
N PRO A 228 -12.60 -1.43 -11.60
CA PRO A 228 -13.85 -1.87 -12.23
C PRO A 228 -13.63 -3.08 -13.13
N PRO A 229 -14.66 -3.92 -13.36
CA PRO A 229 -14.58 -4.96 -14.36
C PRO A 229 -14.27 -4.35 -15.73
N SER A 230 -13.32 -4.94 -16.46
CA SER A 230 -12.90 -4.41 -17.76
C SER A 230 -14.05 -4.44 -18.77
N SER A 231 -14.29 -3.32 -19.45
CA SER A 231 -15.25 -3.22 -20.56
C SER A 231 -14.86 -4.08 -21.78
N GLY A 232 -13.56 -4.39 -21.90
CA GLY A 232 -13.04 -5.30 -22.94
C GLY A 232 -13.10 -4.74 -24.35
N ILE A 233 -12.79 -3.46 -24.57
CA ILE A 233 -12.58 -2.93 -25.92
C ILE A 233 -11.51 -3.77 -26.64
N SER A 234 -10.38 -4.00 -25.94
CA SER A 234 -9.35 -4.97 -26.33
C SER A 234 -8.67 -5.55 -25.10
N SER A 235 -8.13 -6.76 -25.20
CA SER A 235 -7.29 -7.30 -24.12
C SER A 235 -5.99 -6.51 -24.03
N TYR A 236 -5.53 -6.26 -22.81
CA TYR A 236 -4.29 -5.53 -22.52
C TYR A 236 -3.51 -6.21 -21.41
N THR A 237 -2.21 -5.94 -21.30
CA THR A 237 -1.37 -6.53 -20.26
C THR A 237 -0.87 -5.43 -19.33
N VAL A 238 -1.29 -5.51 -18.07
CA VAL A 238 -0.79 -4.63 -16.99
C VAL A 238 0.58 -5.15 -16.56
N THR A 239 1.57 -4.27 -16.59
CA THR A 239 2.95 -4.57 -16.20
C THR A 239 3.39 -3.77 -14.97
N HIS A 240 2.73 -2.63 -14.71
CA HIS A 240 3.08 -1.71 -13.63
C HIS A 240 1.83 -1.14 -12.98
N ALA A 241 1.97 -0.77 -11.70
CA ALA A 241 1.07 0.14 -11.02
C ALA A 241 1.79 1.48 -10.81
N PHE A 242 1.04 2.56 -10.72
CA PHE A 242 1.58 3.87 -10.40
C PHE A 242 0.68 4.63 -9.43
N VAL A 243 1.23 5.61 -8.77
CA VAL A 243 0.52 6.52 -7.87
C VAL A 243 0.51 7.91 -8.48
N ALA A 244 -0.67 8.52 -8.51
CA ALA A 244 -0.89 9.88 -9.02
C ALA A 244 -1.56 10.76 -7.98
N ASP A 245 -1.39 12.08 -8.13
CA ASP A 245 -1.96 13.10 -7.22
C ASP A 245 -3.43 13.40 -7.48
N LYS A 246 -4.01 12.97 -8.59
CA LYS A 246 -5.43 13.15 -8.92
C LYS A 246 -5.92 12.16 -9.99
N PRO A 247 -7.26 12.01 -10.15
CA PRO A 247 -7.82 11.21 -11.22
C PRO A 247 -7.69 11.97 -12.56
N PHE A 248 -7.99 11.30 -13.65
CA PHE A 248 -8.31 11.92 -14.91
C PHE A 248 -9.83 12.11 -15.05
N ALA A 249 -10.26 12.96 -15.99
CA ALA A 249 -11.65 13.07 -16.40
C ALA A 249 -11.85 12.50 -17.81
N THR A 250 -13.09 12.10 -18.13
CA THR A 250 -13.50 11.70 -19.48
C THR A 250 -14.79 12.41 -19.86
N ALA A 251 -14.99 12.64 -21.15
CA ALA A 251 -16.24 13.13 -21.68
C ALA A 251 -16.41 12.66 -23.15
N LEU A 252 -17.63 12.76 -23.68
CA LEU A 252 -17.88 12.64 -25.10
C LEU A 252 -17.97 14.01 -25.75
N VAL A 253 -17.56 14.10 -26.99
CA VAL A 253 -17.74 15.31 -27.83
C VAL A 253 -19.24 15.42 -28.17
N ASN A 254 -19.84 16.56 -27.91
CA ASN A 254 -21.23 16.86 -28.22
C ASN A 254 -21.32 17.65 -29.53
N GLY A 255 -21.53 16.96 -30.62
CA GLY A 255 -21.56 17.50 -31.99
C GLY A 255 -20.16 17.55 -32.64
N ASN A 256 -20.15 17.49 -34.00
CA ASN A 256 -18.91 17.53 -34.75
C ASN A 256 -18.12 18.83 -34.55
N VAL A 257 -16.83 18.73 -34.34
CA VAL A 257 -15.89 19.85 -34.29
C VAL A 257 -15.03 19.85 -35.55
N SER A 258 -14.95 20.98 -36.27
CA SER A 258 -14.18 21.10 -37.48
C SER A 258 -13.19 22.26 -37.39
N SER A 259 -11.91 21.92 -37.26
CA SER A 259 -10.79 22.87 -37.14
C SER A 259 -11.07 24.00 -36.15
N SER A 260 -11.55 23.65 -34.95
CA SER A 260 -11.95 24.57 -33.90
C SER A 260 -11.26 24.28 -32.58
N THR A 261 -11.01 25.33 -31.79
CA THR A 261 -10.57 25.19 -30.40
C THR A 261 -11.74 25.05 -29.43
N ALA A 262 -12.96 25.48 -29.80
CA ALA A 262 -14.14 25.36 -28.99
C ALA A 262 -14.72 23.93 -29.12
N VAL A 263 -14.90 23.27 -28.01
CA VAL A 263 -15.45 21.90 -27.93
C VAL A 263 -16.59 21.87 -26.92
N ALA A 264 -17.74 21.40 -27.37
CA ALA A 264 -18.84 21.05 -26.50
C ALA A 264 -18.69 19.59 -26.04
N LEU A 265 -19.04 19.32 -24.79
CA LEU A 265 -18.89 18.02 -24.14
C LEU A 265 -20.19 17.56 -23.51
N ASP A 266 -20.38 16.26 -23.41
CA ASP A 266 -21.41 15.63 -22.59
C ASP A 266 -20.89 14.33 -21.95
N ASN A 267 -21.73 13.62 -21.20
CA ASN A 267 -21.40 12.38 -20.49
C ASN A 267 -20.08 12.47 -19.68
N ASN A 268 -19.86 13.58 -19.02
CA ASN A 268 -18.66 13.83 -18.25
C ASN A 268 -18.56 12.93 -17.04
N ALA A 269 -17.39 12.29 -16.87
CA ALA A 269 -16.96 11.62 -15.66
C ALA A 269 -15.70 12.29 -15.13
N GLY A 270 -15.74 12.78 -13.90
CA GLY A 270 -14.67 13.59 -13.31
C GLY A 270 -14.79 15.07 -13.66
N THR A 271 -13.74 15.85 -13.37
CA THR A 271 -13.71 17.32 -13.54
C THR A 271 -12.60 17.69 -14.51
N VAL A 272 -12.99 18.33 -15.60
CA VAL A 272 -12.04 18.91 -16.58
C VAL A 272 -11.50 20.24 -16.03
N ALA A 273 -10.18 20.40 -16.08
CA ALA A 273 -9.50 21.59 -15.58
C ALA A 273 -8.62 22.25 -16.66
N VAL A 274 -8.35 23.55 -16.48
CA VAL A 274 -7.39 24.26 -17.31
C VAL A 274 -6.00 23.64 -17.13
N GLY A 275 -5.30 23.40 -18.25
CA GLY A 275 -4.00 22.75 -18.30
C GLY A 275 -4.04 21.22 -18.41
N ASP A 276 -5.20 20.58 -18.31
CA ASP A 276 -5.32 19.14 -18.55
C ASP A 276 -4.88 18.82 -19.98
N VAL A 277 -4.06 17.79 -20.14
CA VAL A 277 -3.68 17.25 -21.46
C VAL A 277 -4.86 16.42 -21.98
N VAL A 278 -5.21 16.68 -23.24
CA VAL A 278 -6.34 16.02 -23.91
C VAL A 278 -5.83 14.91 -24.80
N THR A 279 -6.41 13.72 -24.68
CA THR A 279 -6.15 12.58 -25.56
C THR A 279 -7.46 11.98 -26.06
N GLY A 280 -7.46 11.44 -27.26
CA GLY A 280 -8.65 10.85 -27.89
C GLY A 280 -8.50 10.71 -29.40
N THR A 281 -9.49 10.07 -30.01
CA THR A 281 -9.53 9.95 -31.48
C THR A 281 -9.68 11.32 -32.12
N GLY A 282 -8.80 11.65 -33.03
CA GLY A 282 -8.74 12.97 -33.69
C GLY A 282 -7.84 14.01 -32.97
N ILE A 283 -7.31 13.68 -31.79
CA ILE A 283 -6.28 14.49 -31.12
C ILE A 283 -4.90 14.04 -31.61
N THR A 284 -4.10 14.98 -32.06
CA THR A 284 -2.70 14.77 -32.52
C THR A 284 -1.76 15.74 -31.84
N GLY A 285 -0.61 15.25 -31.40
CA GLY A 285 0.33 16.06 -30.66
C GLY A 285 -0.10 16.31 -29.20
N ILE A 286 0.47 17.31 -28.56
CA ILE A 286 0.10 17.73 -27.20
C ILE A 286 -0.96 18.83 -27.36
N VAL A 287 -2.15 18.54 -26.88
CA VAL A 287 -3.27 19.47 -26.84
C VAL A 287 -3.69 19.64 -25.40
N THR A 288 -3.91 20.88 -24.94
CA THR A 288 -4.30 21.15 -23.57
C THR A 288 -5.59 22.00 -23.50
N VAL A 289 -6.26 21.89 -22.37
CA VAL A 289 -7.43 22.72 -22.06
C VAL A 289 -6.95 24.13 -21.72
N ALA A 290 -7.26 25.10 -22.57
CA ALA A 290 -6.91 26.52 -22.39
C ALA A 290 -7.92 27.23 -21.49
N THR A 291 -9.22 26.90 -21.62
CA THR A 291 -10.31 27.51 -20.81
C THR A 291 -11.42 26.50 -20.55
N VAL A 292 -11.96 26.52 -19.36
CA VAL A 292 -13.18 25.80 -18.99
C VAL A 292 -14.28 26.82 -18.74
N ASN A 293 -15.17 26.98 -19.72
CA ASN A 293 -16.35 27.85 -19.56
C ASN A 293 -17.40 27.20 -18.66
N SER A 294 -17.57 25.89 -18.83
CA SER A 294 -18.33 24.99 -17.98
C SER A 294 -17.80 23.57 -18.20
N GLN A 295 -18.25 22.60 -17.41
CA GLN A 295 -17.85 21.20 -17.62
C GLN A 295 -18.38 20.61 -18.95
N THR A 296 -19.31 21.28 -19.60
CA THR A 296 -19.86 20.91 -20.92
C THR A 296 -19.40 21.82 -22.06
N SER A 297 -18.50 22.78 -21.79
CA SER A 297 -18.00 23.73 -22.80
C SER A 297 -16.57 24.18 -22.47
N ILE A 298 -15.61 23.78 -23.29
CA ILE A 298 -14.20 24.07 -23.11
C ILE A 298 -13.59 24.72 -24.36
N VAL A 299 -12.43 25.32 -24.17
CA VAL A 299 -11.58 25.82 -25.26
C VAL A 299 -10.21 25.13 -25.13
N LEU A 300 -9.75 24.55 -26.22
CA LEU A 300 -8.42 23.95 -26.33
C LEU A 300 -7.40 24.99 -26.78
N ASP A 301 -6.12 24.74 -26.51
CA ASP A 301 -5.01 25.58 -26.99
C ASP A 301 -4.74 25.43 -28.50
N THR A 302 -5.17 24.31 -29.06
CA THR A 302 -4.97 23.92 -30.47
C THR A 302 -6.28 23.54 -31.11
N ALA A 303 -6.50 23.98 -32.35
CA ALA A 303 -7.71 23.61 -33.11
C ALA A 303 -7.67 22.11 -33.48
N VAL A 304 -8.80 21.46 -33.28
CA VAL A 304 -8.97 20.02 -33.51
C VAL A 304 -10.14 19.73 -34.44
N THR A 305 -10.14 18.54 -35.02
CA THR A 305 -11.29 18.01 -35.78
C THR A 305 -11.71 16.71 -35.12
N LEU A 306 -12.91 16.71 -34.55
CA LEU A 306 -13.48 15.59 -33.77
C LEU A 306 -14.86 15.26 -34.30
N SER A 307 -15.20 13.98 -34.27
CA SER A 307 -16.55 13.52 -34.55
C SER A 307 -17.42 13.59 -33.29
N ASP A 308 -18.70 13.72 -33.48
CA ASP A 308 -19.71 13.53 -32.43
C ASP A 308 -19.51 12.20 -31.71
N ASP A 309 -19.77 12.17 -30.41
CA ASP A 309 -19.58 11.01 -29.52
C ASP A 309 -18.12 10.50 -29.40
N SER A 310 -17.12 11.21 -29.94
CA SER A 310 -15.71 10.84 -29.70
C SER A 310 -15.37 10.97 -28.24
N LYS A 311 -14.88 9.88 -27.63
CA LYS A 311 -14.42 9.89 -26.22
C LYS A 311 -13.09 10.60 -26.09
N LEU A 312 -13.03 11.54 -25.16
CA LEU A 312 -11.83 12.29 -24.77
C LEU A 312 -11.46 11.96 -23.32
N LYS A 313 -10.15 11.89 -23.06
CA LYS A 313 -9.57 11.85 -21.71
C LYS A 313 -8.84 13.15 -21.45
N PHE A 314 -9.03 13.70 -20.25
CA PHE A 314 -8.42 14.93 -19.74
C PHE A 314 -7.58 14.57 -18.51
N ASP A 315 -6.29 14.80 -18.59
CA ASP A 315 -5.36 14.37 -17.54
C ASP A 315 -4.35 15.46 -17.23
N GLY A 316 -4.50 16.09 -16.09
CA GLY A 316 -3.54 17.07 -15.54
C GLY A 316 -2.85 16.54 -14.28
N SER A 317 -2.85 15.23 -14.06
CA SER A 317 -2.23 14.62 -12.88
C SER A 317 -0.72 14.57 -13.00
N ASN A 318 -0.06 14.49 -11.84
CA ASN A 318 1.35 14.17 -11.75
C ASN A 318 1.50 12.75 -11.22
N VAL A 319 2.36 11.98 -11.84
CA VAL A 319 2.76 10.67 -11.35
C VAL A 319 3.78 10.86 -10.24
N LEU A 320 3.54 10.26 -9.08
CA LEU A 320 4.38 10.37 -7.89
C LEU A 320 5.33 9.18 -7.77
N PHE A 321 4.81 7.97 -7.94
CA PHE A 321 5.55 6.71 -7.85
C PHE A 321 5.14 5.78 -8.98
N ILE A 322 6.09 4.94 -9.40
CA ILE A 322 5.85 3.85 -10.35
C ILE A 322 6.46 2.58 -9.77
N GLY A 323 5.72 1.48 -9.84
CA GLY A 323 6.17 0.15 -9.41
C GLY A 323 5.88 -0.92 -10.45
N THR A 324 6.85 -1.79 -10.70
CA THR A 324 6.67 -2.99 -11.54
C THR A 324 5.87 -4.02 -10.77
N LEU A 325 4.91 -4.68 -11.42
CA LEU A 325 4.25 -5.85 -10.86
C LEU A 325 5.21 -7.05 -10.83
N ASP A 326 5.17 -7.84 -9.78
CA ASP A 326 5.96 -9.08 -9.69
C ASP A 326 5.62 -10.04 -10.83
N VAL A 327 4.34 -10.07 -11.23
CA VAL A 327 3.85 -10.83 -12.37
C VAL A 327 2.91 -9.95 -13.18
N SER A 328 3.20 -9.78 -14.47
CA SER A 328 2.30 -9.08 -15.39
C SER A 328 0.97 -9.82 -15.53
N LYS A 329 -0.13 -9.08 -15.69
CA LYS A 329 -1.47 -9.64 -15.78
C LYS A 329 -2.16 -9.20 -17.06
N THR A 330 -2.52 -10.17 -17.90
CA THR A 330 -3.41 -9.92 -19.05
C THR A 330 -4.85 -9.81 -18.58
N ILE A 331 -5.53 -8.77 -19.00
CA ILE A 331 -6.91 -8.43 -18.66
C ILE A 331 -7.77 -8.57 -19.92
N ALA A 332 -8.84 -9.33 -19.81
CA ALA A 332 -9.86 -9.50 -20.83
C ALA A 332 -11.20 -8.90 -20.36
N SER A 333 -12.19 -8.88 -21.24
CA SER A 333 -13.54 -8.38 -20.92
C SER A 333 -14.12 -9.09 -19.70
N GLY A 334 -14.60 -8.31 -18.74
CA GLY A 334 -15.19 -8.76 -17.47
C GLY A 334 -14.18 -9.12 -16.39
N ASP A 335 -12.88 -9.13 -16.67
CA ASP A 335 -11.86 -9.36 -15.65
C ASP A 335 -11.77 -8.18 -14.70
N ILE A 336 -11.54 -8.50 -13.43
CA ILE A 336 -11.28 -7.53 -12.37
C ILE A 336 -9.80 -7.58 -12.00
N PHE A 337 -9.10 -6.45 -12.10
CA PHE A 337 -7.76 -6.32 -11.54
C PHE A 337 -7.87 -5.89 -10.08
N ARG A 338 -7.11 -6.59 -9.21
CA ARG A 338 -7.09 -6.29 -7.78
C ARG A 338 -5.66 -6.32 -7.26
N ILE A 339 -5.29 -5.32 -6.47
CA ILE A 339 -4.12 -5.34 -5.60
C ILE A 339 -4.64 -5.68 -4.21
N ASN A 340 -4.28 -6.83 -3.69
CA ASN A 340 -4.73 -7.24 -2.34
C ASN A 340 -4.09 -6.34 -1.28
N GLY A 341 -4.69 -6.33 -0.08
CA GLY A 341 -4.11 -5.65 1.09
C GLY A 341 -2.67 -6.08 1.30
N SER A 342 -1.82 -5.14 1.68
CA SER A 342 -0.37 -5.29 1.91
C SER A 342 0.49 -5.60 0.67
N ASN A 343 -0.09 -5.67 -0.53
CA ASN A 343 0.65 -6.00 -1.75
C ASN A 343 1.14 -4.76 -2.54
N LEU A 344 0.67 -3.55 -2.21
CA LEU A 344 1.25 -2.31 -2.69
C LEU A 344 2.10 -1.68 -1.59
N SER A 345 3.40 -1.61 -1.81
CA SER A 345 4.36 -1.06 -0.87
C SER A 345 5.13 0.10 -1.50
N ILE A 346 5.23 1.21 -0.79
CA ILE A 346 6.04 2.36 -1.16
C ILE A 346 7.07 2.58 -0.06
N GLU A 347 8.34 2.59 -0.41
CA GLU A 347 9.47 2.75 0.50
C GLU A 347 10.39 3.86 0.00
N LEU A 348 10.78 4.77 0.88
CA LEU A 348 11.80 5.78 0.63
C LEU A 348 13.13 5.26 1.19
N LYS A 349 14.15 5.21 0.34
CA LYS A 349 15.51 4.77 0.67
C LYS A 349 16.49 5.92 0.51
#